data_f1143be23dbc809647107cb06c045751
#
_entry.id   f1143be23dbc809647107cb06c045751
#
_cell.length_a   1.000
_cell.length_b   1.000
_cell.length_c   1.000
_cell.angle_alpha   90.00
_cell.angle_beta   90.00
_cell.angle_gamma   90.00
#
_symmetry.space_group_name_H-M   'P 1'
#
loop_
_entity.id
_entity.type
_entity.pdbx_description
1 polymer ?
#
loop_
_entity_poly.entity_id
_entity_poly.type
_entity_poly.pdbx_seq_one_letter_code
_entity_poly.pdbx_strand_id
1 'polypeptide(L)'
;MSLSIVHTRAALGVNAPAITIEVHISNGLPGLTMVGLPETTVKEARDRVRSAIINSGYEFPAKKITINLAPADLPKEGGRYDLPIAVALLAASEQLTTHNLDTYELVGELALTGALRGVPGAISSATEAIRAGRRIIVAKENAAEVGLIHGEGCLIADHLQAVCAFLEGKHDLDRPSSADFTPCALADDLSDVIGQEQGKRGLELTAAGGHNLLLIGPPGTGKTMLASRLRGLLPPLSNDEALESAAILSLVNSDTLQKQWKQRPFRSPHHSASLTAMVGGGSIPAPGEISLAHNGILFLDELPEFERHTLDALREPIESGQIHLSRTRAKITYPARFQLIAAMNPSPTGHYQGNHNRCTPEQTLRYLNRLSGPFLDRFDLSLEIPLPPPGILSQSQVKGEDSATVKQRVMAARERQYQRQNKLNAHLDSQDIHKYCPLRSDDAQWLEETLAHLGLSIRAWLRLIKVARTIADIEQSDHISRQHLQEAVGYRAIDRLLIHLQKLLA
;
A
#
# COMPACT_ATOMS: atom_id res chain seq x y z
N MET A 1 -25.38 -37.60 -19.51
CA MET A 1 -24.05 -37.01 -19.24
C MET A 1 -24.27 -35.54 -19.11
N SER A 2 -24.06 -35.01 -17.93
CA SER A 2 -24.27 -33.57 -17.70
C SER A 2 -22.94 -32.89 -17.36
N LEU A 3 -22.66 -31.80 -18.04
CA LEU A 3 -21.53 -30.91 -17.83
C LEU A 3 -22.06 -29.56 -17.36
N SER A 4 -21.48 -29.00 -16.29
CA SER A 4 -21.75 -27.64 -15.84
C SER A 4 -20.45 -26.87 -15.72
N ILE A 5 -20.53 -25.59 -16.04
CA ILE A 5 -19.41 -24.65 -15.98
C ILE A 5 -19.80 -23.47 -15.08
N VAL A 6 -18.96 -23.15 -14.10
CA VAL A 6 -19.13 -22.01 -13.17
C VAL A 6 -17.87 -21.23 -13.11
N HIS A 7 -18.00 -19.91 -13.01
CA HIS A 7 -16.88 -18.98 -12.93
C HIS A 7 -16.60 -18.56 -11.49
N THR A 8 -15.31 -18.43 -11.16
CA THR A 8 -14.83 -17.97 -9.87
C THR A 8 -13.46 -17.28 -10.03
N ARG A 9 -12.84 -16.88 -8.94
CA ARG A 9 -11.53 -16.22 -8.93
C ARG A 9 -10.55 -16.89 -7.97
N ALA A 10 -9.28 -17.00 -8.37
CA ALA A 10 -8.20 -17.33 -7.46
C ALA A 10 -7.80 -16.09 -6.64
N ALA A 11 -7.13 -16.29 -5.49
CA ALA A 11 -6.45 -15.23 -4.76
C ALA A 11 -4.95 -15.32 -5.03
N LEU A 12 -4.41 -14.36 -5.76
CA LEU A 12 -2.98 -14.28 -6.05
C LEU A 12 -2.45 -12.89 -5.70
N GLY A 13 -2.21 -12.67 -4.41
CA GLY A 13 -1.94 -11.33 -3.90
C GLY A 13 -3.14 -10.42 -4.09
N VAL A 14 -2.92 -9.23 -4.65
CA VAL A 14 -4.00 -8.28 -5.01
C VAL A 14 -4.69 -8.63 -6.31
N ASN A 15 -4.17 -9.57 -7.07
CA ASN A 15 -4.77 -10.02 -8.32
C ASN A 15 -5.76 -11.16 -8.05
N ALA A 16 -6.82 -11.19 -8.82
CA ALA A 16 -7.84 -12.24 -8.75
C ALA A 16 -8.07 -12.83 -10.16
N PRO A 17 -7.13 -13.66 -10.67
CA PRO A 17 -7.28 -14.25 -11.99
C PRO A 17 -8.49 -15.18 -12.05
N ALA A 18 -9.14 -15.20 -13.22
CA ALA A 18 -10.32 -16.00 -13.45
C ALA A 18 -10.01 -17.50 -13.36
N ILE A 19 -10.90 -18.25 -12.71
CA ILE A 19 -10.90 -19.70 -12.61
C ILE A 19 -12.24 -20.20 -13.14
N THR A 20 -12.20 -21.24 -13.94
CA THR A 20 -13.39 -21.95 -14.41
C THR A 20 -13.48 -23.30 -13.71
N ILE A 21 -14.62 -23.58 -13.11
CA ILE A 21 -14.93 -24.88 -12.49
C ILE A 21 -15.85 -25.63 -13.42
N GLU A 22 -15.37 -26.77 -13.93
CA GLU A 22 -16.09 -27.65 -14.79
C GLU A 22 -16.44 -28.94 -14.02
N VAL A 23 -17.72 -29.26 -13.93
CA VAL A 23 -18.19 -30.47 -13.25
C VAL A 23 -18.85 -31.43 -14.27
N HIS A 24 -18.27 -32.61 -14.40
CA HIS A 24 -18.80 -33.67 -15.23
C HIS A 24 -19.29 -34.83 -14.37
N ILE A 25 -20.55 -35.20 -14.57
CA ILE A 25 -21.18 -36.35 -13.90
C ILE A 25 -21.43 -37.46 -14.95
N SER A 26 -20.87 -38.63 -14.67
CA SER A 26 -21.01 -39.82 -15.57
C SER A 26 -21.45 -41.03 -14.79
N ASN A 27 -21.99 -42.03 -15.52
CA ASN A 27 -22.33 -43.32 -14.93
C ASN A 27 -21.04 -44.06 -14.53
N GLY A 28 -21.06 -44.71 -13.37
CA GLY A 28 -19.93 -45.44 -12.83
C GLY A 28 -20.01 -45.61 -11.32
N LEU A 29 -18.98 -46.22 -10.74
CA LEU A 29 -18.88 -46.33 -9.29
C LEU A 29 -18.83 -44.93 -8.66
N PRO A 30 -19.59 -44.70 -7.57
CA PRO A 30 -19.58 -43.43 -6.89
C PRO A 30 -18.17 -43.02 -6.47
N GLY A 31 -17.76 -41.84 -6.87
CA GLY A 31 -16.43 -41.28 -6.54
C GLY A 31 -16.31 -39.85 -7.02
N LEU A 32 -15.49 -39.06 -6.31
CA LEU A 32 -15.21 -37.68 -6.66
C LEU A 32 -13.71 -37.51 -6.91
N THR A 33 -13.34 -37.02 -8.09
CA THR A 33 -11.98 -36.75 -8.51
C THR A 33 -11.86 -35.26 -8.81
N MET A 34 -10.85 -34.58 -8.23
CA MET A 34 -10.52 -33.19 -8.52
C MET A 34 -9.22 -33.11 -9.31
N VAL A 35 -9.22 -32.37 -10.41
CA VAL A 35 -8.06 -32.10 -11.28
C VAL A 35 -7.85 -30.60 -11.42
N GLY A 36 -6.71 -30.18 -11.95
CA GLY A 36 -6.36 -28.76 -12.09
C GLY A 36 -5.47 -28.24 -10.96
N LEU A 37 -4.62 -29.12 -10.37
CA LEU A 37 -3.68 -28.80 -9.28
C LEU A 37 -4.34 -28.15 -8.04
N PRO A 38 -5.45 -28.68 -7.50
CA PRO A 38 -5.98 -28.18 -6.25
C PRO A 38 -5.04 -28.54 -5.09
N GLU A 39 -4.80 -27.61 -4.18
CA GLU A 39 -4.09 -27.89 -2.94
C GLU A 39 -4.90 -28.78 -2.00
N THR A 40 -4.25 -29.26 -0.90
CA THR A 40 -4.89 -30.15 0.06
C THR A 40 -6.17 -29.55 0.64
N THR A 41 -6.16 -28.27 0.95
CA THR A 41 -7.32 -27.52 1.48
C THR A 41 -8.52 -27.52 0.53
N VAL A 42 -8.29 -27.49 -0.79
CA VAL A 42 -9.36 -27.58 -1.79
C VAL A 42 -9.84 -29.03 -1.96
N LYS A 43 -8.95 -30.01 -1.73
CA LYS A 43 -9.37 -31.42 -1.68
C LYS A 43 -10.24 -31.73 -0.48
N GLU A 44 -9.98 -31.09 0.66
CA GLU A 44 -10.82 -31.17 1.88
C GLU A 44 -12.20 -30.53 1.68
N ALA A 45 -12.37 -29.63 0.72
CA ALA A 45 -13.66 -29.05 0.34
C ALA A 45 -14.71 -30.13 0.01
N ARG A 46 -14.28 -31.32 -0.44
CA ARG A 46 -15.18 -32.43 -0.77
C ARG A 46 -16.19 -32.73 0.33
N ASP A 47 -15.72 -32.88 1.58
CA ASP A 47 -16.58 -33.27 2.68
C ASP A 47 -17.42 -32.09 3.20
N ARG A 48 -16.87 -30.86 3.13
CA ARG A 48 -17.63 -29.64 3.43
C ARG A 48 -18.76 -29.43 2.42
N VAL A 49 -18.46 -29.46 1.13
CA VAL A 49 -19.42 -29.27 0.03
C VAL A 49 -20.51 -30.35 0.08
N ARG A 50 -20.13 -31.63 0.28
CA ARG A 50 -21.10 -32.71 0.41
C ARG A 50 -22.07 -32.47 1.56
N SER A 51 -21.57 -32.15 2.73
CA SER A 51 -22.40 -31.89 3.92
C SER A 51 -23.30 -30.68 3.71
N ALA A 52 -22.74 -29.58 3.16
CA ALA A 52 -23.48 -28.36 2.87
C ALA A 52 -24.62 -28.59 1.89
N ILE A 53 -24.43 -29.35 0.82
CA ILE A 53 -25.47 -29.73 -0.16
C ILE A 53 -26.59 -30.52 0.52
N ILE A 54 -26.24 -31.55 1.29
CA ILE A 54 -27.24 -32.41 1.98
C ILE A 54 -28.02 -31.59 3.01
N ASN A 55 -27.34 -30.80 3.85
CA ASN A 55 -27.97 -29.99 4.88
C ASN A 55 -28.77 -28.81 4.31
N SER A 56 -28.52 -28.42 3.06
CA SER A 56 -29.33 -27.45 2.31
C SER A 56 -30.55 -28.06 1.63
N GLY A 57 -30.86 -29.35 1.86
CA GLY A 57 -32.04 -30.04 1.32
C GLY A 57 -31.89 -30.55 -0.12
N TYR A 58 -30.67 -30.63 -0.63
CA TYR A 58 -30.35 -31.20 -1.95
C TYR A 58 -29.72 -32.59 -1.81
N GLU A 59 -29.74 -33.37 -2.91
CA GLU A 59 -29.12 -34.69 -2.95
C GLU A 59 -27.67 -34.60 -3.48
N PHE A 60 -26.73 -35.27 -2.79
CA PHE A 60 -25.38 -35.40 -3.32
C PHE A 60 -25.33 -36.58 -4.31
N PRO A 61 -24.92 -36.35 -5.59
CA PRO A 61 -25.02 -37.37 -6.64
C PRO A 61 -24.19 -38.64 -6.34
N ALA A 62 -24.83 -39.80 -6.28
CA ALA A 62 -24.19 -41.12 -6.12
C ALA A 62 -23.64 -41.65 -7.43
N LYS A 63 -22.85 -40.88 -8.17
CA LYS A 63 -22.29 -41.17 -9.49
C LYS A 63 -20.77 -40.88 -9.52
N LYS A 64 -20.11 -41.16 -10.62
CA LYS A 64 -18.72 -40.75 -10.84
C LYS A 64 -18.69 -39.26 -11.18
N ILE A 65 -18.05 -38.44 -10.33
CA ILE A 65 -17.95 -37.01 -10.45
C ILE A 65 -16.49 -36.62 -10.75
N THR A 66 -16.27 -35.83 -11.77
CA THR A 66 -14.97 -35.22 -12.06
C THR A 66 -15.13 -33.71 -12.02
N ILE A 67 -14.29 -33.03 -11.19
CA ILE A 67 -14.25 -31.57 -11.05
C ILE A 67 -12.92 -31.11 -11.60
N ASN A 68 -12.93 -30.23 -12.58
CA ASN A 68 -11.74 -29.60 -13.14
C ASN A 68 -11.71 -28.11 -12.77
N LEU A 69 -10.62 -27.65 -12.19
CA LEU A 69 -10.37 -26.23 -11.88
C LEU A 69 -9.34 -25.68 -12.88
N ALA A 70 -9.79 -24.98 -13.90
CA ALA A 70 -8.95 -24.44 -14.97
C ALA A 70 -8.68 -22.95 -14.78
N PRO A 71 -7.47 -22.46 -15.15
CA PRO A 71 -6.32 -23.18 -15.69
C PRO A 71 -5.52 -23.92 -14.59
N ALA A 72 -4.76 -24.95 -14.98
CA ALA A 72 -4.05 -25.82 -14.03
C ALA A 72 -2.79 -25.18 -13.42
N ASP A 73 -2.21 -24.17 -14.05
CA ASP A 73 -0.96 -23.49 -13.68
C ASP A 73 -1.13 -22.47 -12.52
N LEU A 74 -2.36 -22.11 -12.18
CA LEU A 74 -2.63 -21.19 -11.06
C LEU A 74 -2.79 -21.96 -9.73
N PRO A 75 -2.20 -21.50 -8.63
CA PRO A 75 -2.42 -22.07 -7.31
C PRO A 75 -3.87 -21.86 -6.87
N LYS A 76 -4.47 -22.90 -6.31
CA LYS A 76 -5.85 -22.87 -5.78
C LYS A 76 -5.83 -23.30 -4.34
N GLU A 77 -6.06 -22.32 -3.46
CA GLU A 77 -5.98 -22.48 -2.01
C GLU A 77 -7.27 -22.01 -1.32
N GLY A 78 -7.53 -22.57 -0.14
CA GLY A 78 -8.61 -22.15 0.76
C GLY A 78 -10.01 -22.61 0.36
N GLY A 79 -10.99 -22.23 1.18
CA GLY A 79 -12.39 -22.60 1.06
C GLY A 79 -13.18 -21.82 0.01
N ARG A 80 -12.60 -20.79 -0.61
CA ARG A 80 -13.30 -19.90 -1.57
C ARG A 80 -13.98 -20.63 -2.75
N TYR A 81 -13.56 -21.84 -3.04
CA TYR A 81 -14.08 -22.67 -4.13
C TYR A 81 -15.28 -23.53 -3.72
N ASP A 82 -15.63 -23.60 -2.41
CA ASP A 82 -16.70 -24.45 -1.92
C ASP A 82 -18.05 -24.09 -2.56
N LEU A 83 -18.40 -22.79 -2.53
CA LEU A 83 -19.64 -22.30 -3.13
C LEU A 83 -19.73 -22.59 -4.63
N PRO A 84 -18.76 -22.19 -5.47
CA PRO A 84 -18.85 -22.45 -6.90
C PRO A 84 -18.80 -23.95 -7.24
N ILE A 85 -18.11 -24.80 -6.48
CA ILE A 85 -18.14 -26.25 -6.63
C ILE A 85 -19.54 -26.82 -6.31
N ALA A 86 -20.15 -26.35 -5.21
CA ALA A 86 -21.52 -26.80 -4.84
C ALA A 86 -22.54 -26.45 -5.92
N VAL A 87 -22.53 -25.20 -6.39
CA VAL A 87 -23.44 -24.72 -7.45
C VAL A 87 -23.22 -25.49 -8.76
N ALA A 88 -21.95 -25.72 -9.15
CA ALA A 88 -21.62 -26.50 -10.34
C ALA A 88 -22.10 -27.98 -10.24
N LEU A 89 -21.98 -28.59 -9.04
CA LEU A 89 -22.50 -29.94 -8.79
C LEU A 89 -24.03 -30.02 -8.89
N LEU A 90 -24.74 -29.05 -8.30
CA LEU A 90 -26.20 -28.98 -8.33
C LEU A 90 -26.71 -28.76 -9.77
N ALA A 91 -26.04 -27.88 -10.54
CA ALA A 91 -26.38 -27.66 -11.94
C ALA A 91 -26.08 -28.88 -12.81
N ALA A 92 -24.93 -29.56 -12.62
CA ALA A 92 -24.58 -30.78 -13.35
C ALA A 92 -25.47 -31.96 -12.98
N SER A 93 -26.08 -32.01 -11.79
CA SER A 93 -27.03 -33.02 -11.38
C SER A 93 -28.48 -32.68 -11.70
N GLU A 94 -28.73 -31.58 -12.43
CA GLU A 94 -30.06 -31.12 -12.86
C GLU A 94 -31.00 -30.76 -11.67
N GLN A 95 -30.44 -30.57 -10.46
CA GLN A 95 -31.17 -30.13 -9.28
C GLN A 95 -31.33 -28.61 -9.23
N LEU A 96 -30.47 -27.88 -9.97
CA LEU A 96 -30.52 -26.41 -10.13
C LEU A 96 -30.79 -26.11 -11.61
N THR A 97 -31.96 -25.55 -11.89
CA THR A 97 -32.33 -25.13 -13.25
C THR A 97 -31.99 -23.67 -13.44
N THR A 98 -30.93 -23.40 -14.17
CA THR A 98 -30.46 -22.02 -14.44
C THR A 98 -29.95 -21.87 -15.86
N HIS A 99 -30.17 -20.70 -16.46
CA HIS A 99 -29.78 -20.41 -17.84
C HIS A 99 -28.69 -19.32 -17.90
N ASN A 100 -28.24 -18.74 -16.76
CA ASN A 100 -27.40 -17.56 -16.72
C ASN A 100 -26.17 -17.71 -15.83
N LEU A 101 -25.64 -18.94 -15.64
CA LEU A 101 -24.45 -19.16 -14.79
C LEU A 101 -23.20 -18.42 -15.28
N ASP A 102 -23.09 -18.20 -16.56
CA ASP A 102 -21.98 -17.50 -17.23
C ASP A 102 -21.94 -16.01 -16.93
N THR A 103 -23.05 -15.43 -16.46
CA THR A 103 -23.14 -14.01 -16.08
C THR A 103 -22.68 -13.75 -14.64
N TYR A 104 -22.50 -14.80 -13.85
CA TYR A 104 -22.12 -14.70 -12.45
C TYR A 104 -20.77 -15.34 -12.16
N GLU A 105 -20.05 -14.74 -11.23
CA GLU A 105 -18.91 -15.34 -10.55
C GLU A 105 -19.27 -15.61 -9.09
N LEU A 106 -18.83 -16.74 -8.55
CA LEU A 106 -19.20 -17.18 -7.20
C LEU A 106 -17.93 -17.33 -6.37
N VAL A 107 -17.92 -16.72 -5.16
CA VAL A 107 -16.78 -16.82 -4.24
C VAL A 107 -17.30 -16.94 -2.81
N GLY A 108 -16.92 -18.02 -2.11
CA GLY A 108 -17.34 -18.20 -0.71
C GLY A 108 -16.99 -19.58 -0.17
N GLU A 109 -16.68 -19.64 1.11
CA GLU A 109 -16.51 -20.89 1.85
C GLU A 109 -17.87 -21.38 2.37
N LEU A 110 -18.09 -22.68 2.40
CA LEU A 110 -19.29 -23.29 2.95
C LEU A 110 -19.03 -23.91 4.32
N ALA A 111 -19.85 -23.55 5.30
CA ALA A 111 -19.98 -24.34 6.51
C ALA A 111 -20.74 -25.64 6.22
N LEU A 112 -20.60 -26.65 7.07
CA LEU A 112 -21.28 -27.93 6.93
C LEU A 112 -22.81 -27.80 6.89
N THR A 113 -23.37 -26.74 7.47
CA THR A 113 -24.79 -26.40 7.46
C THR A 113 -25.29 -25.85 6.14
N GLY A 114 -24.39 -25.42 5.24
CA GLY A 114 -24.73 -24.69 4.01
C GLY A 114 -24.61 -23.16 4.15
N ALA A 115 -24.31 -22.64 5.34
CA ALA A 115 -24.06 -21.21 5.53
C ALA A 115 -22.79 -20.78 4.80
N LEU A 116 -22.82 -19.57 4.19
CA LEU A 116 -21.66 -18.96 3.54
C LEU A 116 -20.80 -18.23 4.56
N ARG A 117 -19.48 -18.41 4.42
CA ARG A 117 -18.45 -17.70 5.18
C ARG A 117 -17.63 -16.80 4.28
N GLY A 118 -17.20 -15.67 4.84
CA GLY A 118 -16.35 -14.72 4.16
C GLY A 118 -14.98 -15.30 3.82
N VAL A 119 -14.40 -14.76 2.75
CA VAL A 119 -13.05 -15.14 2.30
C VAL A 119 -12.18 -13.90 2.17
N PRO A 120 -10.86 -13.99 2.43
CA PRO A 120 -9.94 -12.88 2.24
C PRO A 120 -9.86 -12.43 0.77
N GLY A 121 -9.70 -11.11 0.53
CA GLY A 121 -9.51 -10.56 -0.82
C GLY A 121 -10.78 -10.61 -1.69
N ALA A 122 -11.97 -10.54 -1.10
CA ALA A 122 -13.23 -10.47 -1.84
C ALA A 122 -13.31 -9.21 -2.71
N ILE A 123 -12.73 -8.09 -2.25
CA ILE A 123 -12.68 -6.83 -3.03
C ILE A 123 -11.92 -7.00 -4.34
N SER A 124 -10.78 -7.70 -4.35
CA SER A 124 -10.01 -7.97 -5.56
C SER A 124 -10.83 -8.85 -6.53
N SER A 125 -11.47 -9.89 -6.01
CA SER A 125 -12.33 -10.79 -6.80
C SER A 125 -13.49 -10.02 -7.41
N ALA A 126 -14.15 -9.16 -6.64
CA ALA A 126 -15.28 -8.36 -7.10
C ALA A 126 -14.87 -7.32 -8.15
N THR A 127 -13.76 -6.61 -7.93
CA THR A 127 -13.25 -5.65 -8.90
C THR A 127 -12.97 -6.29 -10.25
N GLU A 128 -12.32 -7.44 -10.26
CA GLU A 128 -11.96 -8.14 -11.49
C GLU A 128 -13.18 -8.82 -12.17
N ALA A 129 -14.17 -9.30 -11.40
CA ALA A 129 -15.42 -9.83 -11.94
C ALA A 129 -16.20 -8.75 -12.70
N ILE A 130 -16.33 -7.56 -12.09
CA ILE A 130 -17.01 -6.41 -12.70
C ILE A 130 -16.28 -5.93 -13.95
N ARG A 131 -14.93 -5.87 -13.92
CA ARG A 131 -14.11 -5.57 -15.12
C ARG A 131 -14.32 -6.58 -16.26
N ALA A 132 -14.55 -7.84 -15.91
CA ALA A 132 -14.88 -8.90 -16.88
C ALA A 132 -16.35 -8.86 -17.37
N GLY A 133 -17.15 -7.89 -16.93
CA GLY A 133 -18.55 -7.73 -17.30
C GLY A 133 -19.48 -8.73 -16.60
N ARG A 134 -19.05 -9.35 -15.50
CA ARG A 134 -19.83 -10.30 -14.71
C ARG A 134 -20.24 -9.69 -13.37
N ARG A 135 -21.34 -10.21 -12.81
CA ARG A 135 -21.73 -9.94 -11.42
C ARG A 135 -21.12 -10.99 -10.51
N ILE A 136 -20.80 -10.59 -9.29
CA ILE A 136 -20.21 -11.52 -8.32
C ILE A 136 -21.15 -11.76 -7.13
N ILE A 137 -21.25 -13.01 -6.68
CA ILE A 137 -21.95 -13.39 -5.46
C ILE A 137 -20.91 -13.80 -4.42
N VAL A 138 -20.94 -13.11 -3.26
CA VAL A 138 -20.01 -13.32 -2.14
C VAL A 138 -20.78 -13.55 -0.84
N ALA A 139 -20.10 -14.03 0.19
CA ALA A 139 -20.70 -14.16 1.51
C ALA A 139 -21.10 -12.80 2.11
N LYS A 140 -22.18 -12.77 2.90
CA LYS A 140 -22.66 -11.59 3.63
C LYS A 140 -21.59 -11.00 4.54
N GLU A 141 -20.68 -11.80 5.09
CA GLU A 141 -19.53 -11.36 5.88
C GLU A 141 -18.58 -10.46 5.09
N ASN A 142 -18.50 -10.58 3.77
CA ASN A 142 -17.72 -9.70 2.89
C ASN A 142 -18.47 -8.43 2.45
N ALA A 143 -19.73 -8.23 2.89
CA ALA A 143 -20.55 -7.10 2.45
C ALA A 143 -19.88 -5.74 2.67
N ALA A 144 -19.24 -5.54 3.84
CA ALA A 144 -18.52 -4.33 4.19
C ALA A 144 -17.35 -4.03 3.23
N GLU A 145 -16.69 -5.06 2.76
CA GLU A 145 -15.55 -4.99 1.86
C GLU A 145 -15.99 -4.69 0.41
N VAL A 146 -16.92 -5.48 -0.12
CA VAL A 146 -17.37 -5.30 -1.51
C VAL A 146 -18.31 -4.11 -1.69
N GLY A 147 -18.92 -3.61 -0.60
CA GLY A 147 -19.71 -2.38 -0.59
C GLY A 147 -18.90 -1.10 -0.84
N LEU A 148 -17.55 -1.17 -0.76
CA LEU A 148 -16.65 -0.08 -1.15
C LEU A 148 -16.55 0.08 -2.67
N ILE A 149 -16.93 -0.95 -3.44
CA ILE A 149 -16.97 -0.89 -4.90
C ILE A 149 -18.31 -0.28 -5.32
N HIS A 150 -18.25 0.90 -5.95
CA HIS A 150 -19.44 1.54 -6.46
C HIS A 150 -20.01 0.77 -7.67
N GLY A 151 -21.29 0.43 -7.62
CA GLY A 151 -21.98 -0.21 -8.75
C GLY A 151 -22.87 -1.41 -8.37
N GLU A 152 -23.60 -1.90 -9.35
CA GLU A 152 -24.59 -2.99 -9.18
C GLU A 152 -24.00 -4.40 -9.34
N GLY A 153 -22.67 -4.52 -9.45
CA GLY A 153 -22.00 -5.78 -9.79
C GLY A 153 -21.88 -6.79 -8.66
N CYS A 154 -22.12 -6.40 -7.39
CA CYS A 154 -21.95 -7.26 -6.22
C CYS A 154 -23.28 -7.66 -5.62
N LEU A 155 -23.41 -8.95 -5.28
CA LEU A 155 -24.53 -9.53 -4.54
C LEU A 155 -23.99 -10.26 -3.32
N ILE A 156 -24.78 -10.28 -2.24
CA ILE A 156 -24.41 -10.95 -0.99
C ILE A 156 -25.41 -12.03 -0.62
N ALA A 157 -24.90 -13.14 -0.10
CA ALA A 157 -25.72 -14.24 0.38
C ALA A 157 -25.16 -14.79 1.70
N ASP A 158 -26.02 -15.35 2.53
CA ASP A 158 -25.67 -15.98 3.79
C ASP A 158 -25.74 -17.50 3.78
N HIS A 159 -26.40 -18.08 2.76
CA HIS A 159 -26.62 -19.52 2.66
C HIS A 159 -26.65 -20.01 1.20
N LEU A 160 -26.24 -21.27 0.99
CA LEU A 160 -26.27 -21.93 -0.32
C LEU A 160 -27.69 -21.95 -0.93
N GLN A 161 -28.71 -22.17 -0.12
CA GLN A 161 -30.11 -22.15 -0.57
C GLN A 161 -30.51 -20.78 -1.17
N ALA A 162 -30.07 -19.67 -0.56
CA ALA A 162 -30.38 -18.34 -1.06
C ALA A 162 -29.74 -18.10 -2.44
N VAL A 163 -28.48 -18.57 -2.63
CA VAL A 163 -27.80 -18.52 -3.94
C VAL A 163 -28.54 -19.34 -4.98
N CYS A 164 -28.93 -20.58 -4.64
CA CYS A 164 -29.68 -21.45 -5.57
C CYS A 164 -31.05 -20.84 -5.93
N ALA A 165 -31.80 -20.34 -4.96
CA ALA A 165 -33.09 -19.70 -5.19
C ALA A 165 -32.98 -18.45 -6.09
N PHE A 166 -31.91 -17.66 -5.93
CA PHE A 166 -31.63 -16.53 -6.80
C PHE A 166 -31.31 -16.98 -8.24
N LEU A 167 -30.43 -17.96 -8.40
CA LEU A 167 -30.04 -18.48 -9.73
C LEU A 167 -31.21 -19.11 -10.49
N GLU A 168 -32.21 -19.62 -9.78
CA GLU A 168 -33.48 -20.11 -10.34
C GLU A 168 -34.52 -19.00 -10.58
N GLY A 169 -34.21 -17.75 -10.22
CA GLY A 169 -35.13 -16.62 -10.35
C GLY A 169 -36.31 -16.60 -9.36
N LYS A 170 -36.22 -17.36 -8.26
CA LYS A 170 -37.26 -17.43 -7.21
C LYS A 170 -37.20 -16.32 -6.20
N HIS A 171 -35.99 -15.83 -5.88
CA HIS A 171 -35.74 -14.76 -4.91
C HIS A 171 -34.59 -13.88 -5.39
N ASP A 172 -34.61 -12.60 -5.01
CA ASP A 172 -33.49 -11.70 -5.21
C ASP A 172 -32.47 -11.80 -4.06
N LEU A 173 -31.20 -11.55 -4.35
CA LEU A 173 -30.16 -11.39 -3.35
C LEU A 173 -29.96 -9.93 -2.99
N ASP A 174 -29.62 -9.69 -1.72
CA ASP A 174 -29.29 -8.37 -1.23
C ASP A 174 -28.05 -7.80 -1.94
N ARG A 175 -28.03 -6.48 -2.07
CA ARG A 175 -26.85 -5.75 -2.49
C ARG A 175 -26.09 -5.26 -1.26
N PRO A 176 -24.74 -5.21 -1.29
CA PRO A 176 -23.99 -4.61 -0.21
C PRO A 176 -24.36 -3.12 -0.12
N SER A 177 -24.64 -2.63 1.09
CA SER A 177 -24.86 -1.20 1.29
C SER A 177 -23.56 -0.45 0.99
N SER A 178 -23.62 0.58 0.13
CA SER A 178 -22.55 1.56 0.06
C SER A 178 -22.44 2.23 1.41
N ALA A 179 -21.35 2.02 2.11
CA ALA A 179 -21.14 2.74 3.36
C ALA A 179 -20.99 4.23 3.02
N ASP A 180 -21.88 5.07 3.54
CA ASP A 180 -21.67 6.51 3.56
C ASP A 180 -20.44 6.78 4.42
N PHE A 181 -19.35 7.03 3.75
CA PHE A 181 -18.08 7.25 4.41
C PHE A 181 -17.99 8.69 4.90
N THR A 182 -18.06 8.87 6.21
CA THR A 182 -17.67 10.11 6.85
C THR A 182 -16.16 10.04 7.16
N PRO A 183 -15.32 10.88 6.54
CA PRO A 183 -13.90 10.90 6.86
C PRO A 183 -13.72 11.14 8.36
N CYS A 184 -13.08 10.21 9.06
CA CYS A 184 -12.69 10.45 10.44
C CYS A 184 -11.69 11.61 10.46
N ALA A 185 -12.00 12.70 11.15
CA ALA A 185 -11.08 13.81 11.33
C ALA A 185 -9.80 13.28 12.00
N LEU A 186 -8.64 13.62 11.44
CA LEU A 186 -7.37 13.33 12.10
C LEU A 186 -7.30 14.17 13.38
N ALA A 187 -7.04 13.51 14.50
CA ALA A 187 -6.92 14.18 15.79
C ALA A 187 -5.67 15.07 15.89
N ASP A 188 -4.66 14.78 15.06
CA ASP A 188 -3.36 15.44 15.06
C ASP A 188 -3.32 16.60 14.09
N ASP A 189 -2.98 17.81 14.56
CA ASP A 189 -2.84 19.02 13.75
C ASP A 189 -1.40 19.57 13.75
N LEU A 190 -1.01 20.22 12.66
CA LEU A 190 0.32 20.82 12.53
C LEU A 190 0.53 21.98 13.52
N SER A 191 -0.54 22.68 13.92
CA SER A 191 -0.52 23.74 14.92
C SER A 191 -0.11 23.26 16.31
N ASP A 192 -0.20 21.95 16.60
CA ASP A 192 0.29 21.36 17.85
C ASP A 192 1.81 21.37 17.95
N VAL A 193 2.51 21.52 16.83
CA VAL A 193 3.98 21.56 16.78
C VAL A 193 4.44 22.98 17.09
N ILE A 194 5.01 23.16 18.28
CA ILE A 194 5.52 24.46 18.71
C ILE A 194 6.92 24.69 18.11
N GLY A 195 7.09 25.83 17.43
CA GLY A 195 8.33 26.15 16.73
C GLY A 195 8.57 25.22 15.52
N GLN A 196 9.83 24.81 15.30
CA GLN A 196 10.24 23.87 14.23
C GLN A 196 9.85 24.34 12.82
N GLU A 197 9.97 25.63 12.53
CA GLU A 197 9.50 26.21 11.26
C GLU A 197 10.16 25.55 10.02
N GLN A 198 11.45 25.22 10.11
CA GLN A 198 12.12 24.48 9.02
C GLN A 198 11.58 23.06 8.87
N GLY A 199 11.23 22.40 9.99
CA GLY A 199 10.59 21.08 9.96
C GLY A 199 9.21 21.11 9.31
N LYS A 200 8.38 22.11 9.65
CA LYS A 200 7.06 22.35 9.05
C LYS A 200 7.18 22.64 7.56
N ARG A 201 8.10 23.52 7.16
CA ARG A 201 8.38 23.83 5.75
C ARG A 201 8.82 22.58 4.98
N GLY A 202 9.70 21.77 5.58
CA GLY A 202 10.12 20.49 5.00
C GLY A 202 8.96 19.50 4.82
N LEU A 203 8.01 19.43 5.78
CA LEU A 203 6.79 18.63 5.63
C LEU A 203 5.89 19.14 4.51
N GLU A 204 5.70 20.46 4.39
CA GLU A 204 4.95 21.08 3.30
C GLU A 204 5.53 20.70 1.93
N LEU A 205 6.85 20.83 1.76
CA LEU A 205 7.57 20.43 0.54
C LEU A 205 7.43 18.93 0.26
N THR A 206 7.61 18.13 1.30
CA THR A 206 7.44 16.66 1.24
C THR A 206 6.04 16.30 0.78
N ALA A 207 5.01 16.92 1.37
CA ALA A 207 3.62 16.70 0.99
C ALA A 207 3.34 17.19 -0.45
N ALA A 208 3.82 18.36 -0.83
CA ALA A 208 3.55 18.96 -2.14
C ALA A 208 4.21 18.20 -3.28
N GLY A 209 5.48 17.81 -3.13
CA GLY A 209 6.25 17.17 -4.20
C GLY A 209 6.20 15.64 -4.22
N GLY A 210 5.68 15.02 -3.16
CA GLY A 210 5.76 13.56 -2.99
C GLY A 210 7.15 13.07 -2.60
N HIS A 211 7.97 13.93 -2.00
CA HIS A 211 9.38 13.66 -1.68
C HIS A 211 9.57 12.72 -0.49
N ASN A 212 10.70 12.01 -0.47
CA ASN A 212 11.17 11.25 0.69
C ASN A 212 11.97 12.15 1.63
N LEU A 213 11.73 12.04 2.95
CA LEU A 213 12.25 12.95 3.96
C LEU A 213 13.00 12.21 5.07
N LEU A 214 14.20 12.69 5.42
CA LEU A 214 14.97 12.25 6.57
C LEU A 214 15.06 13.38 7.61
N LEU A 215 14.57 13.13 8.82
CA LEU A 215 14.64 14.02 9.97
C LEU A 215 15.82 13.62 10.88
N ILE A 216 16.74 14.54 11.13
CA ILE A 216 17.95 14.29 11.93
C ILE A 216 17.92 15.25 13.11
N GLY A 217 18.06 14.74 14.32
CA GLY A 217 18.12 15.63 15.49
C GLY A 217 18.24 14.87 16.81
N PRO A 218 18.55 15.55 17.89
CA PRO A 218 18.62 14.96 19.22
C PRO A 218 17.31 14.30 19.65
N PRO A 219 17.34 13.40 20.63
CA PRO A 219 16.11 12.85 21.21
C PRO A 219 15.24 13.97 21.80
N GLY A 220 13.92 13.81 21.74
CA GLY A 220 12.98 14.78 22.29
C GLY A 220 12.74 16.05 21.45
N THR A 221 13.25 16.14 20.21
CA THR A 221 13.04 17.31 19.33
C THR A 221 11.72 17.28 18.54
N GLY A 222 10.89 16.25 18.71
CA GLY A 222 9.58 16.16 18.06
C GLY A 222 9.60 15.57 16.64
N LYS A 223 10.64 14.85 16.23
CA LYS A 223 10.75 14.22 14.89
C LYS A 223 9.57 13.31 14.56
N THR A 224 9.22 12.40 15.47
CA THR A 224 8.09 11.47 15.32
C THR A 224 6.75 12.22 15.27
N MET A 225 6.63 13.29 16.08
CA MET A 225 5.47 14.17 16.06
C MET A 225 5.34 14.87 14.70
N LEU A 226 6.40 15.45 14.17
CA LEU A 226 6.40 16.05 12.82
C LEU A 226 6.01 15.04 11.74
N ALA A 227 6.62 13.86 11.75
CA ALA A 227 6.33 12.82 10.76
C ALA A 227 4.85 12.41 10.73
N SER A 228 4.21 12.29 11.91
CA SER A 228 2.79 11.91 11.98
C SER A 228 1.85 12.97 11.40
N ARG A 229 2.20 14.26 11.47
CA ARG A 229 1.40 15.38 10.92
C ARG A 229 1.39 15.40 9.38
N LEU A 230 2.36 14.77 8.72
CA LEU A 230 2.39 14.70 7.26
C LEU A 230 1.08 14.14 6.67
N ARG A 231 0.48 13.15 7.33
CA ARG A 231 -0.78 12.55 6.89
C ARG A 231 -1.91 13.59 6.75
N GLY A 232 -1.95 14.59 7.65
CA GLY A 232 -2.93 15.69 7.62
C GLY A 232 -2.75 16.64 6.44
N LEU A 233 -1.53 16.75 5.90
CA LEU A 233 -1.19 17.64 4.79
C LEU A 233 -1.47 17.01 3.41
N LEU A 234 -1.59 15.68 3.35
CA LEU A 234 -1.82 14.98 2.08
C LEU A 234 -3.30 15.05 1.65
N PRO A 235 -3.57 15.08 0.33
CA PRO A 235 -4.93 14.92 -0.17
C PRO A 235 -5.47 13.53 0.17
N PRO A 236 -6.80 13.36 0.29
CA PRO A 236 -7.40 12.04 0.44
C PRO A 236 -7.07 11.16 -0.76
N LEU A 237 -7.20 9.85 -0.59
CA LEU A 237 -7.03 8.91 -1.70
C LEU A 237 -8.14 9.13 -2.74
N SER A 238 -7.79 9.04 -4.03
CA SER A 238 -8.77 8.87 -5.09
C SER A 238 -9.53 7.54 -4.93
N ASN A 239 -10.61 7.34 -5.66
CA ASN A 239 -11.33 6.07 -5.60
C ASN A 239 -10.45 4.89 -6.01
N ASP A 240 -9.65 5.05 -7.06
CA ASP A 240 -8.76 4.00 -7.56
C ASP A 240 -7.63 3.71 -6.56
N GLU A 241 -6.97 4.74 -6.02
CA GLU A 241 -5.96 4.59 -4.97
C GLU A 241 -6.54 3.91 -3.71
N ALA A 242 -7.78 4.25 -3.34
CA ALA A 242 -8.47 3.67 -2.19
C ALA A 242 -8.78 2.18 -2.40
N LEU A 243 -9.24 1.80 -3.60
CA LEU A 243 -9.48 0.41 -3.97
C LEU A 243 -8.18 -0.41 -4.00
N GLU A 244 -7.10 0.12 -4.56
CA GLU A 244 -5.79 -0.54 -4.54
C GLU A 244 -5.30 -0.80 -3.11
N SER A 245 -5.41 0.20 -2.23
CA SER A 245 -5.00 0.07 -0.83
C SER A 245 -5.92 -0.88 -0.04
N ALA A 246 -7.23 -0.84 -0.29
CA ALA A 246 -8.19 -1.75 0.31
C ALA A 246 -7.96 -3.20 -0.13
N ALA A 247 -7.59 -3.44 -1.39
CA ALA A 247 -7.26 -4.76 -1.90
C ALA A 247 -6.08 -5.41 -1.16
N ILE A 248 -5.06 -4.62 -0.79
CA ILE A 248 -3.93 -5.11 0.01
C ILE A 248 -4.37 -5.38 1.45
N LEU A 249 -5.11 -4.45 2.05
CA LEU A 249 -5.53 -4.54 3.45
C LEU A 249 -6.50 -5.72 3.67
N SER A 250 -7.37 -6.02 2.71
CA SER A 250 -8.34 -7.12 2.77
C SER A 250 -7.69 -8.50 2.88
N LEU A 251 -6.43 -8.63 2.44
CA LEU A 251 -5.67 -9.87 2.58
C LEU A 251 -5.19 -10.15 4.01
N VAL A 252 -5.14 -9.11 4.86
CA VAL A 252 -4.58 -9.19 6.22
C VAL A 252 -5.64 -8.93 7.28
N ASN A 253 -6.46 -7.89 7.10
CA ASN A 253 -7.46 -7.47 8.07
C ASN A 253 -8.62 -6.72 7.39
N SER A 254 -9.75 -7.39 7.21
CA SER A 254 -10.95 -6.82 6.61
C SER A 254 -11.73 -5.89 7.57
N ASP A 255 -11.59 -6.07 8.90
CA ASP A 255 -12.43 -5.36 9.89
C ASP A 255 -12.16 -3.86 9.96
N THR A 256 -10.97 -3.43 9.55
CA THR A 256 -10.56 -2.02 9.57
C THR A 256 -10.80 -1.28 8.26
N LEU A 257 -11.18 -1.99 7.19
CA LEU A 257 -11.32 -1.43 5.84
C LEU A 257 -12.24 -0.21 5.78
N GLN A 258 -13.44 -0.32 6.35
CA GLN A 258 -14.40 0.78 6.34
C GLN A 258 -13.88 2.02 7.08
N LYS A 259 -13.21 1.83 8.23
CA LYS A 259 -12.66 2.93 9.04
C LYS A 259 -11.51 3.65 8.34
N GLN A 260 -10.76 2.94 7.51
CA GLN A 260 -9.57 3.45 6.80
C GLN A 260 -9.85 3.83 5.34
N TRP A 261 -11.09 3.66 4.88
CA TRP A 261 -11.46 3.99 3.50
C TRP A 261 -11.10 5.43 3.13
N LYS A 262 -10.48 5.62 1.98
CA LYS A 262 -9.97 6.91 1.47
C LYS A 262 -8.94 7.64 2.36
N GLN A 263 -8.50 7.03 3.46
CA GLN A 263 -7.42 7.58 4.27
C GLN A 263 -6.08 7.03 3.78
N ARG A 264 -5.07 7.90 3.70
CA ARG A 264 -3.71 7.44 3.36
C ARG A 264 -3.14 6.59 4.50
N PRO A 265 -2.69 5.37 4.22
CA PRO A 265 -2.03 4.54 5.22
C PRO A 265 -0.82 5.26 5.84
N PHE A 266 -0.65 5.10 7.15
CA PHE A 266 0.56 5.50 7.86
C PHE A 266 1.09 4.28 8.61
N ARG A 267 2.20 3.71 8.12
CA ARG A 267 2.81 2.52 8.68
C ARG A 267 4.10 2.89 9.37
N SER A 268 4.23 2.47 10.63
CA SER A 268 5.41 2.76 11.47
C SER A 268 5.89 1.44 12.11
N PRO A 269 6.58 0.58 11.34
CA PRO A 269 7.12 -0.65 11.90
C PRO A 269 8.22 -0.34 12.92
N HIS A 270 8.29 -1.16 13.96
CA HIS A 270 9.37 -1.09 14.94
C HIS A 270 10.71 -1.47 14.29
N HIS A 271 11.81 -0.89 14.73
CA HIS A 271 13.14 -1.15 14.17
C HIS A 271 13.58 -2.63 14.25
N SER A 272 13.02 -3.44 15.17
CA SER A 272 13.24 -4.87 15.26
C SER A 272 12.42 -5.71 14.27
N ALA A 273 11.65 -5.08 13.38
CA ALA A 273 10.86 -5.80 12.38
C ALA A 273 11.75 -6.63 11.45
N SER A 274 11.42 -7.90 11.28
CA SER A 274 12.16 -8.80 10.40
C SER A 274 11.98 -8.40 8.93
N LEU A 275 12.91 -8.83 8.07
CA LEU A 275 12.80 -8.66 6.62
C LEU A 275 11.45 -9.18 6.09
N THR A 276 11.00 -10.33 6.58
CA THR A 276 9.70 -10.91 6.17
C THR A 276 8.52 -10.05 6.61
N ALA A 277 8.57 -9.43 7.79
CA ALA A 277 7.53 -8.50 8.23
C ALA A 277 7.49 -7.24 7.35
N MET A 278 8.65 -6.76 6.90
CA MET A 278 8.75 -5.58 6.05
C MET A 278 8.32 -5.85 4.61
N VAL A 279 8.88 -6.86 3.97
CA VAL A 279 8.69 -7.15 2.55
C VAL A 279 7.44 -8.01 2.30
N GLY A 280 7.11 -8.83 3.27
CA GLY A 280 6.08 -9.86 3.13
C GLY A 280 6.69 -11.24 2.87
N GLY A 281 5.85 -12.25 2.86
CA GLY A 281 6.28 -13.64 2.65
C GLY A 281 5.46 -14.63 3.46
N GLY A 282 6.04 -15.76 3.77
CA GLY A 282 5.38 -16.89 4.41
C GLY A 282 5.17 -18.06 3.46
N SER A 283 4.57 -19.16 3.95
CA SER A 283 4.16 -20.30 3.12
C SER A 283 3.06 -19.90 2.15
N ILE A 284 2.10 -19.11 2.63
CA ILE A 284 1.14 -18.35 1.84
C ILE A 284 1.69 -16.92 1.83
N PRO A 285 2.11 -16.38 0.67
CA PRO A 285 2.71 -15.07 0.62
C PRO A 285 1.71 -13.98 1.02
N ALA A 286 1.94 -13.36 2.19
CA ALA A 286 1.18 -12.20 2.67
C ALA A 286 1.94 -10.89 2.41
N PRO A 287 1.25 -9.75 2.24
CA PRO A 287 1.89 -8.46 2.09
C PRO A 287 2.56 -8.04 3.40
N GLY A 288 3.75 -7.41 3.29
CA GLY A 288 4.45 -6.81 4.42
C GLY A 288 4.11 -5.34 4.63
N GLU A 289 4.76 -4.70 5.63
CA GLU A 289 4.56 -3.30 5.99
C GLU A 289 4.76 -2.34 4.81
N ILE A 290 5.69 -2.64 3.91
CA ILE A 290 5.96 -1.85 2.71
C ILE A 290 4.75 -1.82 1.77
N SER A 291 4.12 -2.97 1.54
CA SER A 291 2.91 -3.06 0.71
C SER A 291 1.69 -2.47 1.43
N LEU A 292 1.60 -2.64 2.76
CA LEU A 292 0.54 -2.03 3.57
C LEU A 292 0.64 -0.50 3.65
N ALA A 293 1.81 0.07 3.34
CA ALA A 293 2.02 1.51 3.21
C ALA A 293 1.65 2.06 1.82
N HIS A 294 1.19 1.21 0.90
CA HIS A 294 0.87 1.61 -0.48
C HIS A 294 -0.09 2.80 -0.54
N ASN A 295 0.20 3.77 -1.42
CA ASN A 295 -0.49 5.06 -1.55
C ASN A 295 -0.47 5.93 -0.28
N GLY A 296 0.42 5.62 0.68
CA GLY A 296 0.53 6.30 1.96
C GLY A 296 1.96 6.60 2.37
N ILE A 297 2.23 6.46 3.66
CA ILE A 297 3.50 6.82 4.30
C ILE A 297 4.08 5.59 4.99
N LEU A 298 5.35 5.30 4.73
CA LEU A 298 6.17 4.39 5.53
C LEU A 298 7.10 5.24 6.38
N PHE A 299 6.90 5.21 7.69
CA PHE A 299 7.71 5.94 8.66
C PHE A 299 8.66 4.99 9.39
N LEU A 300 9.97 5.27 9.31
CA LEU A 300 11.01 4.52 9.99
C LEU A 300 11.65 5.40 11.07
N ASP A 301 11.29 5.16 12.32
CA ASP A 301 11.95 5.82 13.46
C ASP A 301 13.22 5.07 13.86
N GLU A 302 14.19 5.80 14.46
CA GLU A 302 15.48 5.22 14.85
C GLU A 302 16.19 4.49 13.70
N LEU A 303 16.22 5.12 12.53
CA LEU A 303 16.66 4.50 11.26
C LEU A 303 17.95 3.67 11.34
N PRO A 304 19.06 4.08 12.03
CA PRO A 304 20.28 3.29 12.13
C PRO A 304 20.18 2.03 13.00
N GLU A 305 19.06 1.83 13.71
CA GLU A 305 18.83 0.64 14.53
C GLU A 305 18.17 -0.51 13.76
N PHE A 306 17.64 -0.23 12.55
CA PHE A 306 17.19 -1.28 11.64
C PHE A 306 18.37 -2.11 11.13
N GLU A 307 18.13 -3.39 10.91
CA GLU A 307 19.11 -4.23 10.25
C GLU A 307 19.38 -3.77 8.82
N ARG A 308 20.65 -3.70 8.45
CA ARG A 308 21.09 -3.16 7.16
C ARG A 308 20.43 -3.86 5.95
N HIS A 309 20.29 -5.18 6.01
CA HIS A 309 19.68 -5.93 4.90
C HIS A 309 18.18 -5.62 4.76
N THR A 310 17.49 -5.28 5.86
CA THR A 310 16.10 -4.86 5.85
C THR A 310 15.94 -3.49 5.18
N LEU A 311 16.86 -2.54 5.46
CA LEU A 311 16.87 -1.23 4.79
C LEU A 311 17.26 -1.33 3.30
N ASP A 312 18.22 -2.19 2.97
CA ASP A 312 18.63 -2.38 1.57
C ASP A 312 17.48 -3.01 0.73
N ALA A 313 16.60 -3.80 1.33
CA ALA A 313 15.42 -4.36 0.65
C ALA A 313 14.37 -3.29 0.27
N LEU A 314 14.37 -2.11 0.90
CA LEU A 314 13.51 -0.99 0.53
C LEU A 314 13.91 -0.31 -0.79
N ARG A 315 15.14 -0.51 -1.25
CA ARG A 315 15.68 0.22 -2.42
C ARG A 315 14.91 -0.07 -3.70
N GLU A 316 14.56 -1.33 -3.93
CA GLU A 316 13.79 -1.74 -5.12
C GLU A 316 12.35 -1.19 -5.07
N PRO A 317 11.56 -1.38 -3.99
CA PRO A 317 10.21 -0.83 -3.89
C PRO A 317 10.13 0.69 -4.03
N ILE A 318 11.09 1.43 -3.49
CA ILE A 318 11.11 2.90 -3.62
C ILE A 318 11.26 3.33 -5.08
N GLU A 319 11.99 2.56 -5.91
CA GLU A 319 12.20 2.88 -7.33
C GLU A 319 11.10 2.33 -8.22
N SER A 320 10.76 1.05 -8.03
CA SER A 320 9.81 0.33 -8.90
C SER A 320 8.34 0.56 -8.52
N GLY A 321 8.07 0.94 -7.25
CA GLY A 321 6.72 1.00 -6.71
C GLY A 321 6.07 -0.38 -6.52
N GLN A 322 6.86 -1.46 -6.52
CA GLN A 322 6.39 -2.83 -6.43
C GLN A 322 7.33 -3.70 -5.61
N ILE A 323 6.78 -4.77 -5.03
CA ILE A 323 7.54 -5.85 -4.38
C ILE A 323 7.25 -7.15 -5.13
N HIS A 324 8.31 -7.85 -5.51
CA HIS A 324 8.24 -9.15 -6.15
C HIS A 324 8.58 -10.27 -5.16
N LEU A 325 7.60 -11.06 -4.77
CA LEU A 325 7.79 -12.25 -3.95
C LEU A 325 7.84 -13.49 -4.83
N SER A 326 9.04 -14.08 -4.97
CA SER A 326 9.21 -15.34 -5.68
C SER A 326 9.30 -16.47 -4.66
N ARG A 327 8.35 -17.41 -4.72
CA ARG A 327 8.31 -18.64 -3.93
C ARG A 327 8.15 -19.84 -4.86
N THR A 328 8.42 -21.02 -4.34
CA THR A 328 8.41 -22.28 -5.11
C THR A 328 7.08 -22.51 -5.85
N ARG A 329 5.97 -22.00 -5.28
CA ARG A 329 4.62 -22.24 -5.79
C ARG A 329 3.98 -21.06 -6.51
N ALA A 330 4.43 -19.83 -6.27
CA ALA A 330 3.84 -18.64 -6.86
C ALA A 330 4.83 -17.47 -6.95
N LYS A 331 4.71 -16.70 -8.02
CA LYS A 331 5.30 -15.36 -8.12
C LYS A 331 4.20 -14.35 -7.90
N ILE A 332 4.30 -13.57 -6.83
CA ILE A 332 3.31 -12.56 -6.47
C ILE A 332 3.96 -11.19 -6.49
N THR A 333 3.28 -10.24 -7.09
CA THR A 333 3.69 -8.84 -7.08
C THR A 333 2.70 -8.03 -6.26
N TYR A 334 3.19 -7.31 -5.25
CA TYR A 334 2.40 -6.36 -4.49
C TYR A 334 2.77 -4.93 -4.89
N PRO A 335 1.80 -4.04 -5.04
CA PRO A 335 2.08 -2.63 -5.21
C PRO A 335 2.67 -2.05 -3.90
N ALA A 336 3.62 -1.12 -4.04
CA ALA A 336 4.40 -0.56 -2.94
C ALA A 336 4.81 0.89 -3.23
N ARG A 337 3.88 1.71 -3.73
CA ARG A 337 4.08 3.16 -3.92
C ARG A 337 3.81 3.87 -2.61
N PHE A 338 4.83 4.33 -1.94
CA PHE A 338 4.72 5.02 -0.65
C PHE A 338 5.71 6.18 -0.58
N GLN A 339 5.46 7.15 0.30
CA GLN A 339 6.44 8.14 0.70
C GLN A 339 7.26 7.60 1.87
N LEU A 340 8.58 7.60 1.75
CA LEU A 340 9.47 7.19 2.81
C LEU A 340 9.80 8.40 3.68
N ILE A 341 9.42 8.32 4.94
CA ILE A 341 9.82 9.28 5.97
C ILE A 341 10.66 8.53 6.98
N ALA A 342 11.78 9.10 7.37
CA ALA A 342 12.62 8.48 8.40
C ALA A 342 13.06 9.51 9.44
N ALA A 343 13.31 9.03 10.64
CA ALA A 343 13.88 9.84 11.71
C ALA A 343 15.09 9.13 12.32
N MET A 344 16.10 9.91 12.69
CA MET A 344 17.28 9.37 13.35
C MET A 344 17.93 10.41 14.28
N ASN A 345 18.73 9.92 15.21
CA ASN A 345 19.65 10.74 15.95
C ASN A 345 20.96 10.93 15.15
N PRO A 346 21.66 12.04 15.31
CA PRO A 346 22.90 12.29 14.58
C PRO A 346 24.09 11.46 15.07
N SER A 347 23.99 10.87 16.27
CA SER A 347 25.00 10.01 16.89
C SER A 347 24.36 8.99 17.83
N PRO A 348 25.08 7.96 18.31
CA PRO A 348 24.55 6.99 19.29
C PRO A 348 24.07 7.64 20.60
N THR A 349 24.69 8.75 21.01
CA THR A 349 24.30 9.48 22.23
C THR A 349 23.32 10.62 21.97
N GLY A 350 22.89 10.79 20.72
CA GLY A 350 21.90 11.79 20.33
C GLY A 350 22.49 13.16 19.97
N HIS A 351 23.74 13.44 20.26
CA HIS A 351 24.40 14.72 20.00
C HIS A 351 25.74 14.50 19.33
N TYR A 352 26.10 15.33 18.35
CA TYR A 352 27.40 15.27 17.66
C TYR A 352 28.23 16.55 17.85
N GLN A 353 27.66 17.57 18.48
CA GLN A 353 28.31 18.87 18.81
C GLN A 353 27.89 19.38 20.20
N GLY A 354 28.68 20.29 20.76
CA GLY A 354 28.41 20.94 22.03
C GLY A 354 28.70 20.07 23.25
N ASN A 355 28.32 20.58 24.44
CA ASN A 355 28.65 19.97 25.76
C ASN A 355 27.96 18.61 26.00
N HIS A 356 26.95 18.26 25.22
CA HIS A 356 26.24 16.97 25.31
C HIS A 356 26.83 15.91 24.39
N ASN A 357 27.79 16.25 23.54
CA ASN A 357 28.47 15.28 22.69
C ASN A 357 29.39 14.40 23.53
N ARG A 358 29.12 13.08 23.52
CA ARG A 358 29.93 12.06 24.22
C ARG A 358 30.55 11.06 23.24
N CYS A 359 30.43 11.30 21.93
CA CYS A 359 30.97 10.42 20.89
C CYS A 359 32.14 11.08 20.19
N THR A 360 33.14 10.29 19.82
CA THR A 360 34.18 10.73 18.89
C THR A 360 33.61 10.83 17.47
N PRO A 361 34.23 11.62 16.57
CA PRO A 361 33.84 11.65 15.16
C PRO A 361 33.84 10.28 14.50
N GLU A 362 34.78 9.40 14.86
CA GLU A 362 34.86 8.02 14.34
C GLU A 362 33.68 7.16 14.79
N GLN A 363 33.27 7.28 16.09
CA GLN A 363 32.11 6.56 16.62
C GLN A 363 30.83 7.00 15.93
N THR A 364 30.70 8.32 15.73
CA THR A 364 29.56 8.91 15.00
C THR A 364 29.52 8.44 13.55
N LEU A 365 30.67 8.48 12.85
CA LEU A 365 30.75 7.99 11.47
C LEU A 365 30.46 6.49 11.37
N ARG A 366 30.95 5.67 12.30
CA ARG A 366 30.64 4.23 12.36
C ARG A 366 29.15 3.98 12.55
N TYR A 367 28.48 4.80 13.35
CA TYR A 367 27.02 4.71 13.54
C TYR A 367 26.27 5.06 12.25
N LEU A 368 26.63 6.14 11.57
CA LEU A 368 26.02 6.55 10.33
C LEU A 368 26.30 5.58 9.17
N ASN A 369 27.46 4.92 9.17
CA ASN A 369 27.85 3.92 8.16
C ASN A 369 27.06 2.60 8.25
N ARG A 370 26.17 2.44 9.27
CA ARG A 370 25.15 1.37 9.24
C ARG A 370 24.18 1.59 8.07
N LEU A 371 23.96 2.84 7.68
CA LEU A 371 23.14 3.22 6.53
C LEU A 371 23.99 3.19 5.26
N SER A 372 23.55 2.42 4.26
CA SER A 372 24.26 2.39 3.00
C SER A 372 24.11 3.72 2.23
N GLY A 373 25.17 4.19 1.58
CA GLY A 373 25.13 5.38 0.73
C GLY A 373 23.99 5.32 -0.29
N PRO A 374 23.83 4.20 -1.04
CA PRO A 374 22.73 4.03 -1.98
C PRO A 374 21.35 4.12 -1.34
N PHE A 375 21.17 3.75 -0.07
CA PHE A 375 19.90 3.91 0.64
C PHE A 375 19.65 5.37 1.03
N LEU A 376 20.67 6.06 1.59
CA LEU A 376 20.59 7.50 1.88
C LEU A 376 20.29 8.33 0.64
N ASP A 377 20.77 7.86 -0.48
CA ASP A 377 20.47 8.41 -1.79
C ASP A 377 18.97 8.32 -2.19
N ARG A 378 18.10 7.69 -1.45
CA ARG A 378 16.64 7.68 -1.69
C ARG A 378 15.88 8.82 -1.02
N PHE A 379 16.54 9.56 -0.14
CA PHE A 379 15.95 10.75 0.48
C PHE A 379 16.19 11.98 -0.38
N ASP A 380 15.12 12.66 -0.75
CA ASP A 380 15.18 13.92 -1.50
C ASP A 380 15.52 15.09 -0.59
N LEU A 381 14.96 15.10 0.62
CA LEU A 381 15.23 16.09 1.66
C LEU A 381 15.82 15.40 2.90
N SER A 382 16.79 16.05 3.51
CA SER A 382 17.25 15.76 4.86
C SER A 382 17.32 17.05 5.68
N LEU A 383 16.71 17.03 6.86
CA LEU A 383 16.53 18.19 7.73
C LEU A 383 17.13 17.95 9.09
N GLU A 384 17.81 18.97 9.61
CA GLU A 384 18.20 19.00 11.02
C GLU A 384 17.06 19.61 11.84
N ILE A 385 16.63 18.87 12.87
CA ILE A 385 15.59 19.27 13.80
C ILE A 385 16.25 19.60 15.13
N PRO A 386 16.54 20.90 15.40
CA PRO A 386 17.23 21.31 16.61
C PRO A 386 16.33 21.21 17.84
N LEU A 387 16.94 21.23 19.02
CA LEU A 387 16.20 21.42 20.26
C LEU A 387 15.50 22.78 20.24
N PRO A 388 14.24 22.86 20.70
CA PRO A 388 13.56 24.15 20.83
C PRO A 388 14.36 25.09 21.72
N PRO A 389 14.47 26.38 21.37
CA PRO A 389 15.12 27.38 22.24
C PRO A 389 14.45 27.42 23.62
N PRO A 390 15.23 27.68 24.69
CA PRO A 390 14.66 27.88 26.03
C PRO A 390 13.58 28.96 26.03
N GLY A 391 12.44 28.72 26.71
CA GLY A 391 11.34 29.65 26.82
C GLY A 391 10.24 29.54 25.75
N ILE A 392 10.47 28.87 24.63
CA ILE A 392 9.45 28.73 23.59
C ILE A 392 8.26 27.87 24.06
N LEU A 393 8.54 26.85 24.88
CA LEU A 393 7.51 25.96 25.42
C LEU A 393 6.65 26.63 26.52
N SER A 394 7.16 27.66 27.14
CA SER A 394 6.43 28.46 28.16
C SER A 394 5.57 29.59 27.54
N GLN A 395 5.82 29.91 26.26
CA GLN A 395 5.04 30.91 25.50
C GLN A 395 3.84 30.24 24.80
N SER A 396 2.97 29.63 25.56
CA SER A 396 1.84 28.77 25.11
C SER A 396 0.78 29.47 24.24
N GLN A 397 0.99 30.64 23.69
CA GLN A 397 0.01 31.40 22.92
C GLN A 397 0.28 31.52 21.42
N VAL A 398 1.44 31.10 20.90
CA VAL A 398 1.71 31.18 19.47
C VAL A 398 1.36 29.82 18.85
N LYS A 399 0.07 29.64 18.51
CA LYS A 399 -0.33 28.53 17.63
C LYS A 399 0.30 28.74 16.26
N GLY A 400 1.00 27.73 15.75
CA GLY A 400 1.48 27.71 14.37
C GLY A 400 0.33 27.65 13.36
N GLU A 401 0.67 27.67 12.06
CA GLU A 401 -0.32 27.39 11.00
C GLU A 401 -0.99 26.04 11.19
N ASP A 402 -2.28 25.97 10.93
CA ASP A 402 -3.04 24.74 10.97
C ASP A 402 -2.79 23.85 9.75
N SER A 403 -3.06 22.57 9.90
CA SER A 403 -2.93 21.59 8.83
C SER A 403 -3.81 21.92 7.62
N ALA A 404 -4.96 22.54 7.81
CA ALA A 404 -5.91 22.86 6.73
C ALA A 404 -5.35 23.92 5.79
N THR A 405 -4.75 25.00 6.35
CA THR A 405 -4.12 26.07 5.58
C THR A 405 -2.93 25.54 4.76
N VAL A 406 -2.03 24.77 5.38
CA VAL A 406 -0.89 24.18 4.68
C VAL A 406 -1.35 23.20 3.59
N LYS A 407 -2.37 22.38 3.89
CA LYS A 407 -2.96 21.45 2.93
C LYS A 407 -3.50 22.15 1.68
N GLN A 408 -4.10 23.33 1.80
CA GLN A 408 -4.57 24.10 0.65
C GLN A 408 -3.41 24.47 -0.29
N ARG A 409 -2.27 24.94 0.26
CA ARG A 409 -1.07 25.23 -0.54
C ARG A 409 -0.49 23.97 -1.20
N VAL A 410 -0.45 22.88 -0.44
CA VAL A 410 -0.01 21.56 -0.94
C VAL A 410 -0.89 21.11 -2.13
N MET A 411 -2.22 21.22 -2.00
CA MET A 411 -3.15 20.82 -3.07
C MET A 411 -2.98 21.70 -4.31
N ALA A 412 -2.84 23.02 -4.14
CA ALA A 412 -2.60 23.93 -5.27
C ALA A 412 -1.29 23.61 -6.00
N ALA A 413 -0.20 23.34 -5.26
CA ALA A 413 1.08 22.96 -5.84
C ALA A 413 1.01 21.61 -6.58
N ARG A 414 0.30 20.61 -6.03
CA ARG A 414 0.08 19.32 -6.70
C ARG A 414 -0.73 19.47 -7.98
N GLU A 415 -1.78 20.28 -7.96
CA GLU A 415 -2.60 20.54 -9.14
C GLU A 415 -1.75 21.12 -10.28
N ARG A 416 -0.88 22.11 -10.00
CA ARG A 416 0.08 22.65 -10.99
C ARG A 416 1.00 21.55 -11.56
N GLN A 417 1.47 20.62 -10.74
CA GLN A 417 2.31 19.51 -11.17
C GLN A 417 1.55 18.56 -12.10
N TYR A 418 0.32 18.18 -11.74
CA TYR A 418 -0.50 17.31 -12.58
C TYR A 418 -0.88 17.97 -13.92
N GLN A 419 -1.24 19.25 -13.92
CA GLN A 419 -1.52 20.01 -15.15
C GLN A 419 -0.30 20.11 -16.05
N ARG A 420 0.90 20.31 -15.50
CA ARG A 420 2.14 20.44 -16.26
C ARG A 420 2.66 19.12 -16.82
N GLN A 421 2.64 18.04 -16.02
CA GLN A 421 3.39 16.81 -16.29
C GLN A 421 2.70 15.50 -15.88
N ASN A 422 1.45 15.57 -15.39
CA ASN A 422 0.63 14.43 -14.96
C ASN A 422 1.27 13.51 -13.92
N LYS A 423 2.23 14.01 -13.15
CA LYS A 423 2.91 13.29 -12.04
C LYS A 423 3.54 14.29 -11.06
N LEU A 424 3.81 13.83 -9.82
CA LEU A 424 4.47 14.64 -8.82
C LEU A 424 5.96 14.85 -9.15
N ASN A 425 6.53 15.94 -8.65
CA ASN A 425 7.93 16.31 -8.94
C ASN A 425 8.94 15.24 -8.48
N ALA A 426 8.70 14.55 -7.37
CA ALA A 426 9.56 13.45 -6.93
C ALA A 426 9.69 12.32 -7.96
N HIS A 427 8.66 12.11 -8.78
CA HIS A 427 8.60 11.03 -9.76
C HIS A 427 9.11 11.43 -11.16
N LEU A 428 9.67 12.64 -11.33
CA LEU A 428 10.27 13.05 -12.59
C LEU A 428 11.52 12.21 -12.88
N ASP A 429 11.64 11.73 -14.08
CA ASP A 429 12.88 11.13 -14.58
C ASP A 429 13.84 12.18 -15.16
N SER A 430 14.98 11.76 -15.69
CA SER A 430 15.99 12.70 -16.23
C SER A 430 15.47 13.47 -17.45
N GLN A 431 14.66 12.85 -18.30
CA GLN A 431 14.08 13.51 -19.48
C GLN A 431 13.04 14.55 -19.06
N ASP A 432 12.20 14.21 -18.08
CA ASP A 432 11.23 15.11 -17.50
C ASP A 432 11.87 16.34 -16.86
N ILE A 433 13.00 16.15 -16.12
CA ILE A 433 13.72 17.25 -15.49
C ILE A 433 14.21 18.24 -16.53
N HIS A 434 14.77 17.77 -17.63
CA HIS A 434 15.17 18.65 -18.75
C HIS A 434 13.99 19.41 -19.35
N LYS A 435 12.84 18.78 -19.46
CA LYS A 435 11.65 19.38 -20.08
C LYS A 435 10.92 20.34 -19.17
N TYR A 436 10.71 19.97 -17.91
CA TYR A 436 9.81 20.69 -16.99
C TYR A 436 10.52 21.52 -15.92
N CYS A 437 11.83 21.37 -15.80
CA CYS A 437 12.67 22.06 -14.81
C CYS A 437 13.85 22.80 -15.45
N PRO A 438 13.66 23.57 -16.55
CA PRO A 438 14.77 24.28 -17.18
C PRO A 438 15.36 25.29 -16.20
N LEU A 439 16.69 25.34 -16.11
CA LEU A 439 17.45 26.33 -15.35
C LEU A 439 18.05 27.38 -16.30
N ARG A 440 18.23 28.60 -15.82
CA ARG A 440 19.09 29.58 -16.48
C ARG A 440 20.54 29.12 -16.43
N SER A 441 21.34 29.44 -17.44
CA SER A 441 22.76 29.02 -17.52
C SER A 441 23.54 29.38 -16.26
N ASP A 442 23.38 30.61 -15.77
CA ASP A 442 24.09 31.10 -14.56
C ASP A 442 23.66 30.37 -13.28
N ASP A 443 22.39 29.95 -13.21
CA ASP A 443 21.86 29.19 -12.07
C ASP A 443 22.30 27.75 -12.10
N ALA A 444 22.38 27.15 -13.28
CA ALA A 444 22.92 25.81 -13.49
C ALA A 444 24.40 25.75 -13.11
N GLN A 445 25.21 26.69 -13.59
CA GLN A 445 26.64 26.78 -13.26
C GLN A 445 26.84 26.96 -11.75
N TRP A 446 26.11 27.89 -11.13
CA TRP A 446 26.19 28.11 -9.69
C TRP A 446 25.86 26.85 -8.88
N LEU A 447 24.81 26.12 -9.30
CA LEU A 447 24.42 24.89 -8.61
C LEU A 447 25.52 23.84 -8.77
N GLU A 448 26.12 23.70 -9.95
CA GLU A 448 27.21 22.77 -10.21
C GLU A 448 28.46 23.07 -9.34
N GLU A 449 28.86 24.35 -9.27
CA GLU A 449 29.95 24.81 -8.41
C GLU A 449 29.63 24.53 -6.92
N THR A 450 28.40 24.82 -6.48
CA THR A 450 27.95 24.57 -5.10
C THR A 450 28.01 23.07 -4.76
N LEU A 451 27.57 22.21 -5.66
CA LEU A 451 27.64 20.75 -5.47
C LEU A 451 29.08 20.24 -5.41
N ALA A 452 29.95 20.75 -6.28
CA ALA A 452 31.37 20.40 -6.27
C ALA A 452 32.03 20.80 -4.93
N HIS A 453 31.74 22.00 -4.42
CA HIS A 453 32.21 22.44 -3.09
C HIS A 453 31.69 21.60 -1.93
N LEU A 454 30.45 21.10 -2.06
CA LEU A 454 29.82 20.20 -1.10
C LEU A 454 30.16 18.73 -1.34
N GLY A 455 31.00 18.38 -2.33
CA GLY A 455 31.34 17.00 -2.64
C GLY A 455 30.15 16.11 -3.00
N LEU A 456 29.09 16.69 -3.56
CA LEU A 456 27.83 15.98 -3.85
C LEU A 456 27.81 15.38 -5.26
N SER A 457 27.10 14.28 -5.43
CA SER A 457 27.03 13.54 -6.69
C SER A 457 26.04 14.15 -7.70
N ILE A 458 26.13 13.75 -8.97
CA ILE A 458 25.17 14.09 -10.02
C ILE A 458 23.73 13.66 -9.64
N ARG A 459 23.58 12.60 -8.86
CA ARG A 459 22.26 12.19 -8.35
C ARG A 459 21.68 13.23 -7.39
N ALA A 460 22.51 13.86 -6.58
CA ALA A 460 22.07 14.96 -5.71
C ALA A 460 21.59 16.17 -6.54
N TRP A 461 22.25 16.47 -7.68
CA TRP A 461 21.81 17.49 -8.63
C TRP A 461 20.35 17.29 -9.07
N LEU A 462 20.01 16.10 -9.58
CA LEU A 462 18.67 15.81 -10.06
C LEU A 462 17.61 15.96 -8.96
N ARG A 463 17.92 15.54 -7.72
CA ARG A 463 17.00 15.70 -6.58
C ARG A 463 16.81 17.14 -6.18
N LEU A 464 17.89 17.90 -6.09
CA LEU A 464 17.81 19.32 -5.76
C LEU A 464 16.93 20.08 -6.73
N ILE A 465 17.02 19.79 -8.03
CA ILE A 465 16.16 20.41 -9.04
C ILE A 465 14.68 20.04 -8.82
N LYS A 466 14.38 18.77 -8.48
CA LYS A 466 13.00 18.35 -8.17
C LYS A 466 12.45 19.08 -6.94
N VAL A 467 13.25 19.23 -5.90
CA VAL A 467 12.87 19.97 -4.70
C VAL A 467 12.70 21.45 -5.01
N ALA A 468 13.64 22.08 -5.74
CA ALA A 468 13.54 23.47 -6.17
C ALA A 468 12.30 23.72 -7.05
N ARG A 469 11.92 22.77 -7.91
CA ARG A 469 10.66 22.84 -8.69
C ARG A 469 9.46 22.82 -7.75
N THR A 470 9.48 22.00 -6.70
CA THR A 470 8.39 21.95 -5.72
C THR A 470 8.27 23.26 -4.92
N ILE A 471 9.39 23.86 -4.54
CA ILE A 471 9.40 25.19 -3.89
C ILE A 471 8.76 26.22 -4.81
N ALA A 472 9.18 26.26 -6.09
CA ALA A 472 8.61 27.16 -7.07
C ALA A 472 7.11 26.93 -7.32
N ASP A 473 6.64 25.67 -7.29
CA ASP A 473 5.22 25.34 -7.44
C ASP A 473 4.38 25.82 -6.25
N ILE A 474 4.88 25.73 -5.02
CA ILE A 474 4.23 26.28 -3.82
C ILE A 474 4.18 27.81 -3.87
N GLU A 475 5.23 28.46 -4.36
CA GLU A 475 5.31 29.90 -4.55
C GLU A 475 4.60 30.38 -5.85
N GLN A 476 3.94 29.48 -6.54
CA GLN A 476 3.21 29.74 -7.79
C GLN A 476 4.07 30.34 -8.92
N SER A 477 5.37 30.07 -8.88
CA SER A 477 6.33 30.52 -9.89
C SER A 477 6.40 29.51 -11.06
N ASP A 478 6.41 30.03 -12.28
CA ASP A 478 6.57 29.18 -13.49
C ASP A 478 8.02 28.74 -13.69
N HIS A 479 8.97 29.51 -13.19
CA HIS A 479 10.41 29.26 -13.35
C HIS A 479 11.09 28.97 -12.02
N ILE A 480 12.11 28.12 -12.05
CA ILE A 480 13.00 27.90 -10.90
C ILE A 480 13.97 29.09 -10.83
N SER A 481 13.99 29.80 -9.70
CA SER A 481 14.91 30.89 -9.42
C SER A 481 16.12 30.43 -8.59
N ARG A 482 17.14 31.29 -8.52
CA ARG A 482 18.29 31.11 -7.62
C ARG A 482 17.88 30.90 -6.17
N GLN A 483 16.85 31.59 -5.69
CA GLN A 483 16.35 31.47 -4.33
C GLN A 483 15.77 30.07 -4.07
N HIS A 484 15.00 29.51 -5.00
CA HIS A 484 14.48 28.14 -4.90
C HIS A 484 15.61 27.10 -4.82
N LEU A 485 16.69 27.30 -5.59
CA LEU A 485 17.85 26.41 -5.54
C LEU A 485 18.61 26.54 -4.20
N GLN A 486 18.75 27.76 -3.67
CA GLN A 486 19.39 28.01 -2.37
C GLN A 486 18.61 27.35 -1.23
N GLU A 487 17.27 27.49 -1.22
CA GLU A 487 16.42 26.81 -0.25
C GLU A 487 16.57 25.28 -0.38
N ALA A 488 16.53 24.72 -1.60
CA ALA A 488 16.68 23.29 -1.83
C ALA A 488 18.02 22.73 -1.33
N VAL A 489 19.13 23.46 -1.54
CA VAL A 489 20.46 23.10 -0.99
C VAL A 489 20.44 23.07 0.53
N GLY A 490 19.63 23.89 1.16
CA GLY A 490 19.43 23.91 2.62
C GLY A 490 18.93 22.56 3.17
N TYR A 491 18.23 21.78 2.37
CA TYR A 491 17.64 20.48 2.75
C TYR A 491 18.57 19.29 2.52
N ARG A 492 19.89 19.47 2.72
CA ARG A 492 20.91 18.41 2.57
C ARG A 492 21.70 18.22 3.88
N ALA A 493 20.98 18.08 5.01
CA ALA A 493 21.60 18.02 6.33
C ALA A 493 22.49 16.78 6.51
N ILE A 494 22.09 15.61 5.99
CA ILE A 494 22.88 14.37 6.12
C ILE A 494 24.24 14.48 5.40
N ASP A 495 24.25 15.08 4.21
CA ASP A 495 25.48 15.24 3.44
C ASP A 495 26.43 16.19 4.16
N ARG A 496 25.92 17.31 4.66
CA ARG A 496 26.73 18.25 5.47
C ARG A 496 27.32 17.60 6.70
N LEU A 497 26.53 16.77 7.40
CA LEU A 497 26.99 16.05 8.59
C LEU A 497 28.12 15.07 8.23
N LEU A 498 27.97 14.27 7.18
CA LEU A 498 28.97 13.31 6.74
C LEU A 498 30.30 14.01 6.34
N ILE A 499 30.21 15.09 5.55
CA ILE A 499 31.38 15.88 5.14
C ILE A 499 32.07 16.52 6.34
N HIS A 500 31.30 17.06 7.29
CA HIS A 500 31.84 17.64 8.51
C HIS A 500 32.63 16.61 9.32
N LEU A 501 32.09 15.42 9.53
CA LEU A 501 32.76 14.34 10.25
C LEU A 501 34.01 13.85 9.52
N GLN A 502 34.00 13.74 8.19
CA GLN A 502 35.16 13.38 7.39
C GLN A 502 36.28 14.40 7.52
N LYS A 503 35.96 15.71 7.51
CA LYS A 503 36.94 16.78 7.69
C LYS A 503 37.57 16.82 9.10
N LEU A 504 36.86 16.32 10.12
CA LEU A 504 37.42 16.20 11.47
C LEU A 504 38.38 15.02 11.64
N LEU A 505 38.33 14.06 10.71
CA LEU A 505 39.15 12.86 10.72
C LEU A 505 40.36 12.96 9.77
N ALA A 506 40.34 13.90 8.81
CA ALA A 506 41.44 14.22 7.91
C ALA A 506 42.45 15.19 8.58
#